data_dcb4d94307e5c8a284cc110f2a9f8763
#
_entry.id   dcb4d94307e5c8a284cc110f2a9f8763
#
_cell.length_a   1.000
_cell.length_b   1.000
_cell.length_c   1.000
_cell.angle_alpha   90.00
_cell.angle_beta   90.00
_cell.angle_gamma   90.00
#
_symmetry.space_group_name_H-M   'P 1'
#
loop_
_entity.id
_entity.type
_entity.pdbx_description
1 polymer ?
#
loop_
_entity_poly.entity_id
_entity_poly.type
_entity_poly.pdbx_seq_one_letter_code
_entity_poly.pdbx_strand_id
1 'polypeptide(L)'
;MTLTLHWSPRSPFVRKVMVAAHERGIAEHLTLVRSVAMTTAPNSDLMSANPLNKIPALERDGAPALIGSGLICEYLDTIGNAPPLVPSGPERWDALRNQALADGLTDLLVVWRGELLRPEPSRPHLDAYRTKVVATLDSLEAEFAALPFVADIGDVAIGCALAYADFRFADINWRIGRPRLTAFQASFDLRPSTTATAIVDDEAQPVVIR
;
A
#
# COMPACT_ATOMS: atom_id res chain seq x y z
N MET A 1 -8.29 -16.42 -17.96
CA MET A 1 -7.29 -15.35 -17.79
C MET A 1 -6.61 -15.59 -16.47
N THR A 2 -5.33 -15.87 -16.48
CA THR A 2 -4.54 -16.12 -15.26
C THR A 2 -3.94 -14.79 -14.80
N LEU A 3 -4.14 -14.44 -13.55
CA LEU A 3 -3.57 -13.25 -12.90
C LEU A 3 -2.66 -13.71 -11.77
N THR A 4 -1.35 -13.47 -11.91
CA THR A 4 -0.38 -13.84 -10.87
C THR A 4 0.18 -12.58 -10.20
N LEU A 5 -0.08 -12.44 -8.90
CA LEU A 5 0.38 -11.29 -8.12
C LEU A 5 1.62 -11.67 -7.32
N HIS A 6 2.74 -11.02 -7.59
CA HIS A 6 3.92 -11.04 -6.72
C HIS A 6 3.60 -10.28 -5.43
N TRP A 7 3.64 -11.01 -4.32
CA TRP A 7 2.95 -10.62 -3.09
C TRP A 7 3.82 -10.78 -1.84
N SER A 8 3.53 -9.98 -0.82
CA SER A 8 4.03 -10.15 0.55
C SER A 8 3.02 -9.57 1.55
N PRO A 9 2.73 -10.27 2.67
CA PRO A 9 1.79 -9.80 3.69
C PRO A 9 2.30 -8.58 4.47
N ARG A 10 3.57 -8.22 4.31
CA ARG A 10 4.20 -7.06 4.96
C ARG A 10 4.20 -5.81 4.11
N SER A 11 3.92 -5.93 2.81
CA SER A 11 4.02 -4.80 1.89
C SER A 11 2.74 -3.96 1.92
N PRO A 12 2.82 -2.67 2.25
CA PRO A 12 1.66 -1.78 2.25
C PRO A 12 1.10 -1.57 0.84
N PHE A 13 1.96 -1.55 -0.18
CA PHE A 13 1.55 -1.43 -1.58
C PHE A 13 0.82 -2.68 -2.08
N VAL A 14 1.28 -3.86 -1.66
CA VAL A 14 0.57 -5.12 -1.96
C VAL A 14 -0.76 -5.16 -1.23
N ARG A 15 -0.80 -4.74 0.03
CA ARG A 15 -2.04 -4.67 0.80
C ARG A 15 -3.08 -3.80 0.11
N LYS A 16 -2.69 -2.65 -0.43
CA LYS A 16 -3.60 -1.78 -1.22
C LYS A 16 -4.22 -2.54 -2.39
N VAL A 17 -3.41 -3.29 -3.16
CA VAL A 17 -3.89 -4.11 -4.27
C VAL A 17 -4.83 -5.21 -3.79
N MET A 18 -4.51 -5.88 -2.69
CA MET A 18 -5.35 -6.95 -2.15
C MET A 18 -6.68 -6.41 -1.61
N VAL A 19 -6.67 -5.29 -0.88
CA VAL A 19 -7.90 -4.61 -0.44
C VAL A 19 -8.76 -4.25 -1.66
N ALA A 20 -8.17 -3.63 -2.68
CA ALA A 20 -8.86 -3.31 -3.91
C ALA A 20 -9.45 -4.55 -4.60
N ALA A 21 -8.70 -5.65 -4.67
CA ALA A 21 -9.17 -6.91 -5.25
C ALA A 21 -10.39 -7.47 -4.49
N HIS A 22 -10.39 -7.43 -3.16
CA HIS A 22 -11.53 -7.84 -2.34
C HIS A 22 -12.75 -6.93 -2.57
N GLU A 23 -12.56 -5.61 -2.53
CA GLU A 23 -13.64 -4.64 -2.77
C GLU A 23 -14.24 -4.78 -4.17
N ARG A 24 -13.42 -5.18 -5.15
CA ARG A 24 -13.85 -5.41 -6.53
C ARG A 24 -14.41 -6.82 -6.79
N GLY A 25 -14.42 -7.70 -5.77
CA GLY A 25 -14.95 -9.05 -5.87
C GLY A 25 -14.12 -9.99 -6.76
N ILE A 26 -12.81 -9.75 -6.88
CA ILE A 26 -11.92 -10.53 -7.75
C ILE A 26 -10.69 -11.11 -7.03
N ALA A 27 -10.63 -11.02 -5.72
CA ALA A 27 -9.50 -11.53 -4.94
C ALA A 27 -9.24 -13.03 -5.19
N GLU A 28 -10.28 -13.83 -5.33
CA GLU A 28 -10.19 -15.27 -5.58
C GLU A 28 -9.65 -15.62 -6.98
N HIS A 29 -9.60 -14.66 -7.91
CA HIS A 29 -9.03 -14.86 -9.23
C HIS A 29 -7.51 -14.58 -9.28
N LEU A 30 -6.92 -14.13 -8.17
CA LEU A 30 -5.50 -13.87 -8.08
C LEU A 30 -4.74 -15.10 -7.59
N THR A 31 -3.77 -15.56 -8.35
CA THR A 31 -2.75 -16.49 -7.88
C THR A 31 -1.66 -15.69 -7.17
N LEU A 32 -1.42 -15.98 -5.89
CA LEU A 32 -0.46 -15.23 -5.08
C LEU A 32 0.90 -15.93 -5.08
N VAL A 33 1.95 -15.23 -5.49
CA VAL A 33 3.35 -15.71 -5.43
C VAL A 33 4.11 -14.92 -4.39
N ARG A 34 4.53 -15.60 -3.30
CA ARG A 34 5.31 -14.97 -2.25
C ARG A 34 6.65 -14.50 -2.79
N SER A 35 6.87 -13.19 -2.83
CA SER A 35 8.08 -12.58 -3.37
C SER A 35 8.74 -11.68 -2.32
N VAL A 36 10.07 -11.83 -2.20
CA VAL A 36 10.89 -11.00 -1.33
C VAL A 36 11.57 -9.94 -2.18
N ALA A 37 11.28 -8.67 -1.89
CA ALA A 37 11.85 -7.50 -2.57
C ALA A 37 12.76 -6.74 -1.61
N MET A 38 14.02 -7.17 -1.50
CA MET A 38 15.03 -6.49 -0.68
C MET A 38 15.82 -5.49 -1.52
N THR A 39 16.14 -4.34 -0.94
CA THR A 39 16.96 -3.31 -1.60
C THR A 39 18.39 -3.79 -1.86
N THR A 40 18.93 -4.61 -0.97
CA THR A 40 20.34 -5.07 -1.01
C THR A 40 20.53 -6.46 -1.59
N ALA A 41 19.43 -7.19 -1.86
CA ALA A 41 19.47 -8.55 -2.41
C ALA A 41 18.39 -8.67 -3.51
N PRO A 42 18.73 -8.36 -4.77
CA PRO A 42 17.82 -8.51 -5.89
C PRO A 42 17.34 -9.95 -6.05
N ASN A 43 16.05 -10.13 -6.31
CA ASN A 43 15.41 -11.42 -6.52
C ASN A 43 15.20 -11.64 -8.03
N SER A 44 15.96 -12.57 -8.63
CA SER A 44 15.92 -12.83 -10.07
C SER A 44 14.54 -13.24 -10.58
N ASP A 45 13.79 -14.02 -9.79
CA ASP A 45 12.47 -14.49 -10.18
C ASP A 45 11.47 -13.33 -10.21
N LEU A 46 11.51 -12.45 -9.20
CA LEU A 46 10.71 -11.22 -9.20
C LEU A 46 11.12 -10.29 -10.35
N MET A 47 12.43 -10.18 -10.62
CA MET A 47 12.94 -9.29 -11.67
C MET A 47 12.54 -9.73 -13.08
N SER A 48 12.18 -10.99 -13.30
CA SER A 48 11.62 -11.45 -14.57
C SER A 48 10.25 -10.82 -14.86
N ALA A 49 9.45 -10.55 -13.82
CA ALA A 49 8.17 -9.86 -13.93
C ALA A 49 8.31 -8.33 -13.76
N ASN A 50 9.19 -7.88 -12.86
CA ASN A 50 9.42 -6.46 -12.61
C ASN A 50 10.93 -6.18 -12.42
N PRO A 51 11.62 -5.63 -13.45
CA PRO A 51 13.06 -5.38 -13.39
C PRO A 51 13.48 -4.39 -12.28
N LEU A 52 12.55 -3.65 -11.69
CA LEU A 52 12.80 -2.77 -10.54
C LEU A 52 12.94 -3.53 -9.21
N ASN A 53 12.77 -4.85 -9.20
CA ASN A 53 12.76 -5.69 -7.98
C ASN A 53 11.78 -5.17 -6.91
N LYS A 54 10.59 -4.76 -7.33
CA LYS A 54 9.55 -4.21 -6.44
C LYS A 54 8.24 -4.99 -6.56
N ILE A 55 7.55 -5.13 -5.46
CA ILE A 55 6.17 -5.62 -5.37
C ILE A 55 5.22 -4.48 -4.99
N PRO A 56 3.94 -4.54 -5.43
CA PRO A 56 3.31 -5.56 -6.27
C PRO A 56 3.76 -5.51 -7.74
N ALA A 57 3.74 -6.68 -8.37
CA ALA A 57 3.77 -6.84 -9.82
C ALA A 57 2.68 -7.86 -10.20
N LEU A 58 1.88 -7.56 -11.21
CA LEU A 58 0.77 -8.41 -11.66
C LEU A 58 1.04 -8.93 -13.06
N GLU A 59 1.34 -10.22 -13.16
CA GLU A 59 1.48 -10.91 -14.44
C GLU A 59 0.10 -11.22 -15.05
N ARG A 60 0.03 -11.13 -16.36
CA ARG A 60 -1.19 -11.36 -17.17
C ARG A 60 -0.85 -12.19 -18.40
N ASP A 61 -1.76 -13.10 -18.78
CA ASP A 61 -1.56 -13.92 -19.99
C ASP A 61 -1.32 -13.04 -21.23
N GLY A 62 -0.23 -13.31 -21.92
CA GLY A 62 0.07 -12.70 -23.22
C GLY A 62 0.42 -11.21 -23.23
N ALA A 63 0.70 -10.62 -22.06
CA ALA A 63 1.04 -9.21 -21.95
C ALA A 63 2.14 -8.97 -20.89
N PRO A 64 2.90 -7.86 -20.98
CA PRO A 64 3.83 -7.49 -19.92
C PRO A 64 3.13 -7.33 -18.56
N ALA A 65 3.86 -7.64 -17.47
CA ALA A 65 3.33 -7.47 -16.13
C ALA A 65 3.01 -5.98 -15.84
N LEU A 66 1.93 -5.74 -15.11
CA LEU A 66 1.65 -4.42 -14.56
C LEU A 66 2.47 -4.21 -13.29
N ILE A 67 3.08 -3.04 -13.17
CA ILE A 67 3.92 -2.66 -12.04
C ILE A 67 3.41 -1.37 -11.39
N GLY A 68 3.55 -1.28 -10.07
CA GLY A 68 3.02 -0.16 -9.30
C GLY A 68 1.57 -0.38 -8.87
N SER A 69 1.34 -0.21 -7.57
CA SER A 69 0.04 -0.52 -6.94
C SER A 69 -1.12 0.30 -7.50
N GLY A 70 -0.89 1.58 -7.85
CA GLY A 70 -1.92 2.45 -8.44
C GLY A 70 -2.41 1.93 -9.79
N LEU A 71 -1.48 1.61 -10.71
CA LEU A 71 -1.81 1.07 -12.02
C LEU A 71 -2.52 -0.29 -11.91
N ILE A 72 -2.06 -1.15 -10.99
CA ILE A 72 -2.69 -2.45 -10.77
C ILE A 72 -4.12 -2.26 -10.25
N CYS A 73 -4.36 -1.37 -9.29
CA CYS A 73 -5.71 -1.09 -8.78
C CYS A 73 -6.64 -0.57 -9.88
N GLU A 74 -6.17 0.35 -10.74
CA GLU A 74 -6.95 0.87 -11.86
C GLU A 74 -7.29 -0.26 -12.86
N TYR A 75 -6.36 -1.17 -13.13
CA TYR A 75 -6.64 -2.33 -13.96
C TYR A 75 -7.68 -3.27 -13.31
N LEU A 76 -7.57 -3.55 -12.00
CA LEU A 76 -8.55 -4.35 -11.28
C LEU A 76 -9.95 -3.72 -11.32
N ASP A 77 -10.04 -2.40 -11.35
CA ASP A 77 -11.31 -1.68 -11.54
C ASP A 77 -11.97 -1.96 -12.88
N THR A 78 -11.18 -2.24 -13.93
CA THR A 78 -11.74 -2.53 -15.25
C THR A 78 -12.33 -3.94 -15.38
N ILE A 79 -11.89 -4.88 -14.54
CA ILE A 79 -12.26 -6.31 -14.63
C ILE A 79 -13.11 -6.79 -13.44
N GLY A 80 -13.22 -5.98 -12.38
CA GLY A 80 -14.01 -6.32 -11.20
C GLY A 80 -15.52 -6.22 -11.44
N ASN A 81 -16.29 -6.92 -10.61
CA ASN A 81 -17.74 -7.03 -10.72
C ASN A 81 -18.54 -6.24 -9.66
N ALA A 82 -17.86 -5.62 -8.72
CA ALA A 82 -18.43 -4.73 -7.71
C ALA A 82 -18.23 -3.24 -8.12
N PRO A 83 -18.80 -2.25 -7.41
CA PRO A 83 -18.63 -0.83 -7.75
C PRO A 83 -17.15 -0.41 -7.86
N PRO A 84 -16.75 0.40 -8.85
CA PRO A 84 -15.37 0.80 -9.04
C PRO A 84 -14.88 1.67 -7.88
N LEU A 85 -13.61 1.52 -7.53
CA LEU A 85 -12.93 2.32 -6.51
C LEU A 85 -12.43 3.65 -7.06
N VAL A 86 -12.19 3.72 -8.37
CA VAL A 86 -11.81 4.97 -9.04
C VAL A 86 -13.06 5.60 -9.64
N PRO A 87 -13.56 6.72 -9.08
CA PRO A 87 -14.74 7.40 -9.61
C PRO A 87 -14.57 7.83 -11.07
N SER A 88 -15.67 7.91 -11.82
CA SER A 88 -15.67 8.37 -13.21
C SER A 88 -16.01 9.85 -13.37
N GLY A 89 -16.55 10.49 -12.33
CA GLY A 89 -16.97 11.88 -12.31
C GLY A 89 -15.89 12.86 -11.86
N PRO A 90 -16.27 14.09 -11.48
CA PRO A 90 -15.36 15.11 -10.93
C PRO A 90 -14.55 14.62 -9.73
N GLU A 91 -15.13 13.75 -8.91
CA GLU A 91 -14.55 13.16 -7.70
C GLU A 91 -13.32 12.31 -8.00
N ARG A 92 -13.14 11.92 -9.27
CA ARG A 92 -11.97 11.15 -9.72
C ARG A 92 -10.66 11.81 -9.34
N TRP A 93 -10.57 13.12 -9.51
CA TRP A 93 -9.32 13.85 -9.26
C TRP A 93 -8.97 13.90 -7.78
N ASP A 94 -9.97 14.03 -6.91
CA ASP A 94 -9.76 14.01 -5.46
C ASP A 94 -9.35 12.62 -4.99
N ALA A 95 -10.01 11.56 -5.48
CA ALA A 95 -9.65 10.18 -5.17
C ALA A 95 -8.22 9.84 -5.62
N LEU A 96 -7.83 10.21 -6.85
CA LEU A 96 -6.48 9.97 -7.36
C LEU A 96 -5.42 10.84 -6.67
N ARG A 97 -5.74 12.08 -6.32
CA ARG A 97 -4.86 12.94 -5.52
C ARG A 97 -4.61 12.34 -4.13
N ASN A 98 -5.65 11.88 -3.46
CA ASN A 98 -5.56 11.24 -2.16
C ASN A 98 -4.75 9.94 -2.24
N GLN A 99 -4.96 9.14 -3.28
CA GLN A 99 -4.12 7.97 -3.58
C GLN A 99 -2.66 8.37 -3.74
N ALA A 100 -2.36 9.39 -4.54
CA ALA A 100 -0.99 9.83 -4.78
C ALA A 100 -0.31 10.32 -3.49
N LEU A 101 -1.05 11.07 -2.65
CA LEU A 101 -0.54 11.55 -1.37
C LEU A 101 -0.25 10.39 -0.39
N ALA A 102 -1.17 9.43 -0.32
CA ALA A 102 -1.01 8.24 0.52
C ALA A 102 0.10 7.30 0.02
N ASP A 103 0.25 7.14 -1.30
CA ASP A 103 1.37 6.39 -1.89
C ASP A 103 2.70 7.08 -1.57
N GLY A 104 2.77 8.40 -1.66
CA GLY A 104 3.94 9.18 -1.25
C GLY A 104 4.26 9.04 0.25
N LEU A 105 3.24 9.04 1.12
CA LEU A 105 3.41 8.76 2.54
C LEU A 105 3.96 7.34 2.77
N THR A 106 3.43 6.37 2.05
CA THR A 106 3.89 4.98 2.12
C THR A 106 5.34 4.84 1.67
N ASP A 107 5.73 5.51 0.57
CA ASP A 107 7.12 5.55 0.11
C ASP A 107 8.05 6.14 1.18
N LEU A 108 7.66 7.27 1.81
CA LEU A 108 8.43 7.88 2.90
C LEU A 108 8.62 6.90 4.07
N LEU A 109 7.57 6.19 4.47
CA LEU A 109 7.64 5.21 5.56
C LEU A 109 8.56 4.02 5.19
N VAL A 110 8.49 3.54 3.96
CA VAL A 110 9.32 2.41 3.48
C VAL A 110 10.80 2.81 3.45
N VAL A 111 11.13 3.98 2.90
CA VAL A 111 12.53 4.44 2.86
C VAL A 111 13.04 4.80 4.25
N TRP A 112 12.21 5.37 5.11
CA TRP A 112 12.55 5.63 6.51
C TRP A 112 12.88 4.35 7.26
N ARG A 113 12.05 3.31 7.10
CA ARG A 113 12.34 1.98 7.66
C ARG A 113 13.67 1.44 7.14
N GLY A 114 13.94 1.58 5.85
CA GLY A 114 15.21 1.18 5.25
C GLY A 114 16.40 1.88 5.89
N GLU A 115 16.28 3.19 6.17
CA GLU A 115 17.34 3.97 6.83
C GLU A 115 17.57 3.52 8.28
N LEU A 116 16.47 3.23 9.03
CA LEU A 116 16.56 2.73 10.41
C LEU A 116 17.26 1.36 10.51
N LEU A 117 17.24 0.57 9.46
CA LEU A 117 17.88 -0.75 9.42
C LEU A 117 19.36 -0.73 9.01
N ARG A 118 19.90 0.43 8.68
CA ARG A 118 21.31 0.56 8.35
C ARG A 118 22.18 0.41 9.61
N PRO A 119 23.41 -0.14 9.50
CA PRO A 119 24.35 -0.16 10.62
C PRO A 119 24.62 1.23 11.21
N GLU A 120 24.66 2.24 10.34
CA GLU A 120 24.85 3.65 10.69
C GLU A 120 23.76 4.50 10.03
N PRO A 121 22.59 4.67 10.69
CA PRO A 121 21.51 5.51 10.17
C PRO A 121 21.91 7.00 10.10
N SER A 122 21.57 7.65 9.02
CA SER A 122 21.83 9.08 8.82
C SER A 122 20.82 9.94 9.58
N ARG A 123 21.23 10.62 10.65
CA ARG A 123 20.37 11.49 11.44
C ARG A 123 19.62 12.54 10.61
N PRO A 124 20.28 13.28 9.68
CA PRO A 124 19.55 14.23 8.82
C PRO A 124 18.45 13.61 7.99
N HIS A 125 18.63 12.37 7.48
CA HIS A 125 17.59 11.66 6.74
C HIS A 125 16.42 11.28 7.65
N LEU A 126 16.69 10.74 8.83
CA LEU A 126 15.65 10.37 9.79
C LEU A 126 14.79 11.58 10.20
N ASP A 127 15.41 12.72 10.48
CA ASP A 127 14.72 13.95 10.86
C ASP A 127 13.88 14.50 9.68
N ALA A 128 14.41 14.45 8.47
CA ALA A 128 13.70 14.86 7.25
C ALA A 128 12.49 13.94 6.95
N TYR A 129 12.63 12.62 7.10
CA TYR A 129 11.51 11.69 6.91
C TYR A 129 10.42 11.95 7.95
N ARG A 130 10.78 12.08 9.21
CA ARG A 130 9.82 12.39 10.29
C ARG A 130 9.05 13.67 10.00
N THR A 131 9.75 14.74 9.64
CA THR A 131 9.14 16.04 9.32
C THR A 131 8.11 15.91 8.19
N LYS A 132 8.46 15.22 7.10
CA LYS A 132 7.58 15.04 5.95
C LYS A 132 6.37 14.17 6.29
N VAL A 133 6.57 13.07 7.03
CA VAL A 133 5.48 12.19 7.46
C VAL A 133 4.50 12.95 8.35
N VAL A 134 4.98 13.71 9.35
CA VAL A 134 4.11 14.51 10.22
C VAL A 134 3.33 15.54 9.41
N ALA A 135 3.99 16.29 8.52
CA ALA A 135 3.32 17.29 7.67
C ALA A 135 2.26 16.66 6.77
N THR A 136 2.51 15.47 6.22
CA THR A 136 1.52 14.76 5.39
C THR A 136 0.31 14.32 6.24
N LEU A 137 0.55 13.79 7.44
CA LEU A 137 -0.54 13.41 8.35
C LEU A 137 -1.37 14.61 8.80
N ASP A 138 -0.75 15.78 9.03
CA ASP A 138 -1.46 17.02 9.39
C ASP A 138 -2.30 17.52 8.22
N SER A 139 -1.79 17.46 6.98
CA SER A 139 -2.55 17.79 5.77
C SER A 139 -3.75 16.89 5.60
N LEU A 140 -3.56 15.57 5.74
CA LEU A 140 -4.66 14.61 5.68
C LEU A 140 -5.71 14.89 6.75
N GLU A 141 -5.32 15.14 8.00
CA GLU A 141 -6.25 15.47 9.09
C GLU A 141 -7.06 16.73 8.79
N ALA A 142 -6.41 17.76 8.24
CA ALA A 142 -7.07 19.03 7.93
C ALA A 142 -8.10 18.91 6.79
N GLU A 143 -7.80 18.07 5.80
CA GLU A 143 -8.62 17.88 4.61
C GLU A 143 -9.72 16.82 4.81
N PHE A 144 -9.54 15.91 5.75
CA PHE A 144 -10.54 14.87 6.02
C PHE A 144 -11.80 15.51 6.59
N ALA A 145 -12.82 15.67 5.74
CA ALA A 145 -14.13 16.04 6.22
C ALA A 145 -14.70 14.93 7.11
N ALA A 146 -15.56 15.26 8.06
CA ALA A 146 -16.33 14.27 8.80
C ALA A 146 -17.34 13.61 7.84
N LEU A 147 -16.95 12.54 7.18
CA LEU A 147 -17.74 11.93 6.09
C LEU A 147 -18.31 10.58 6.51
N PRO A 148 -19.49 10.20 5.99
CA PRO A 148 -19.73 8.80 5.78
C PRO A 148 -18.65 8.29 4.83
N PHE A 149 -17.94 7.24 5.25
CA PHE A 149 -16.89 6.58 4.50
C PHE A 149 -17.47 6.03 3.18
N VAL A 150 -17.11 6.63 2.07
CA VAL A 150 -17.35 6.06 0.74
C VAL A 150 -16.00 5.56 0.25
N ALA A 151 -15.77 4.26 0.26
CA ALA A 151 -14.50 3.70 -0.10
C ALA A 151 -14.17 3.96 -1.57
N ASP A 152 -13.32 4.94 -1.81
CA ASP A 152 -12.63 5.11 -3.07
C ASP A 152 -11.16 4.65 -2.97
N ILE A 153 -10.42 4.73 -4.06
CA ILE A 153 -9.03 4.30 -4.12
C ILE A 153 -8.11 5.16 -3.23
N GLY A 154 -8.45 6.43 -3.02
CA GLY A 154 -7.75 7.32 -2.10
C GLY A 154 -7.89 6.87 -0.66
N ASP A 155 -9.10 6.53 -0.25
CA ASP A 155 -9.40 5.99 1.08
C ASP A 155 -8.66 4.67 1.33
N VAL A 156 -8.69 3.75 0.35
CA VAL A 156 -7.95 2.48 0.43
C VAL A 156 -6.46 2.73 0.61
N ALA A 157 -5.88 3.67 -0.14
CA ALA A 157 -4.47 4.00 -0.04
C ALA A 157 -4.12 4.62 1.32
N ILE A 158 -4.93 5.56 1.81
CA ILE A 158 -4.73 6.22 3.13
C ILE A 158 -4.80 5.17 4.25
N GLY A 159 -5.83 4.32 4.27
CA GLY A 159 -5.98 3.30 5.29
C GLY A 159 -4.82 2.30 5.31
N CYS A 160 -4.31 1.90 4.15
CA CYS A 160 -3.13 1.05 4.05
C CYS A 160 -1.85 1.75 4.55
N ALA A 161 -1.67 3.04 4.26
CA ALA A 161 -0.53 3.83 4.73
C ALA A 161 -0.55 3.99 6.25
N LEU A 162 -1.70 4.32 6.85
CA LEU A 162 -1.88 4.46 8.29
C LEU A 162 -1.66 3.12 9.02
N ALA A 163 -2.19 2.03 8.49
CA ALA A 163 -1.96 0.70 9.05
C ALA A 163 -0.47 0.29 8.98
N TYR A 164 0.25 0.69 7.94
CA TYR A 164 1.69 0.46 7.86
C TYR A 164 2.46 1.32 8.87
N ALA A 165 2.01 2.55 9.12
CA ALA A 165 2.56 3.39 10.18
C ALA A 165 2.37 2.74 11.56
N ASP A 166 1.19 2.17 11.85
CA ASP A 166 0.96 1.40 13.08
C ASP A 166 1.89 0.18 13.19
N PHE A 167 2.08 -0.52 12.08
CA PHE A 167 2.88 -1.76 12.05
C PHE A 167 4.37 -1.52 12.28
N ARG A 168 4.92 -0.43 11.76
CA ARG A 168 6.38 -0.20 11.75
C ARG A 168 6.85 1.00 12.56
N PHE A 169 5.95 1.91 12.91
CA PHE A 169 6.27 3.20 13.49
C PHE A 169 5.32 3.57 14.65
N ALA A 170 5.03 2.62 15.53
CA ALA A 170 4.16 2.85 16.69
C ALA A 170 4.57 4.08 17.52
N ASP A 171 5.88 4.33 17.61
CA ASP A 171 6.45 5.46 18.37
C ASP A 171 6.15 6.85 17.77
N ILE A 172 5.69 6.91 16.52
CA ILE A 172 5.25 8.19 15.92
C ILE A 172 4.00 8.70 16.62
N ASN A 173 3.18 7.80 17.18
CA ASN A 173 1.90 8.12 17.82
C ASN A 173 1.03 9.02 16.93
N TRP A 174 0.89 8.64 15.67
CA TRP A 174 0.28 9.48 14.63
C TRP A 174 -1.16 9.92 14.94
N ARG A 175 -1.86 9.23 15.83
CA ARG A 175 -3.24 9.58 16.25
C ARG A 175 -3.32 10.82 17.12
N ILE A 176 -2.23 11.20 17.79
CA ILE A 176 -2.23 12.38 18.69
C ILE A 176 -2.47 13.63 17.85
N GLY A 177 -3.54 14.37 18.20
CA GLY A 177 -3.95 15.59 17.49
C GLY A 177 -4.67 15.34 16.16
N ARG A 178 -4.99 14.07 15.81
CA ARG A 178 -5.62 13.71 14.52
C ARG A 178 -6.86 12.84 14.72
N PRO A 179 -7.94 13.40 15.33
CA PRO A 179 -9.15 12.63 15.63
C PRO A 179 -9.91 12.15 14.40
N ARG A 180 -9.87 12.89 13.26
CA ARG A 180 -10.57 12.51 12.03
C ARG A 180 -9.91 11.32 11.39
N LEU A 181 -8.60 11.33 11.23
CA LEU A 181 -7.84 10.18 10.72
C LEU A 181 -7.95 8.97 11.66
N THR A 182 -8.03 9.21 12.98
CA THR A 182 -8.23 8.13 13.95
C THR A 182 -9.58 7.46 13.77
N ALA A 183 -10.66 8.23 13.61
CA ALA A 183 -12.00 7.71 13.37
C ALA A 183 -12.10 7.02 12.01
N PHE A 184 -11.49 7.59 10.97
CA PHE A 184 -11.38 6.99 9.65
C PHE A 184 -10.70 5.61 9.71
N GLN A 185 -9.52 5.51 10.33
CA GLN A 185 -8.79 4.25 10.42
C GLN A 185 -9.57 3.18 11.17
N ALA A 186 -10.25 3.57 12.26
CA ALA A 186 -11.10 2.65 13.00
C ALA A 186 -12.23 2.07 12.12
N SER A 187 -12.83 2.89 11.26
CA SER A 187 -13.85 2.45 10.30
C SER A 187 -13.26 1.59 9.17
N PHE A 188 -12.09 1.95 8.68
CA PHE A 188 -11.36 1.20 7.66
C PHE A 188 -11.00 -0.21 8.14
N ASP A 189 -10.49 -0.34 9.37
CA ASP A 189 -10.06 -1.61 9.96
C ASP A 189 -11.20 -2.61 10.16
N LEU A 190 -12.45 -2.15 10.25
CA LEU A 190 -13.63 -3.00 10.39
C LEU A 190 -14.13 -3.60 9.07
N ARG A 191 -13.61 -3.19 7.94
CA ARG A 191 -14.04 -3.70 6.63
C ARG A 191 -13.64 -5.16 6.44
N PRO A 192 -14.48 -6.00 5.81
CA PRO A 192 -14.10 -7.37 5.49
C PRO A 192 -12.82 -7.49 4.65
N SER A 193 -12.63 -6.59 3.68
CA SER A 193 -11.45 -6.53 2.83
C SER A 193 -10.15 -6.26 3.61
N THR A 194 -10.20 -5.37 4.60
CA THR A 194 -9.04 -5.03 5.44
C THR A 194 -8.72 -6.12 6.44
N THR A 195 -9.75 -6.79 6.97
CA THR A 195 -9.58 -7.96 7.85
C THR A 195 -8.96 -9.13 7.10
N ALA A 196 -9.44 -9.41 5.87
CA ALA A 196 -8.90 -10.47 5.02
C ALA A 196 -7.45 -10.22 4.58
N THR A 197 -7.00 -8.97 4.61
CA THR A 197 -5.66 -8.53 4.20
C THR A 197 -4.82 -8.01 5.37
N ALA A 198 -5.10 -8.47 6.59
CA ALA A 198 -4.36 -8.06 7.77
C ALA A 198 -2.85 -8.24 7.57
N ILE A 199 -2.07 -7.28 8.07
CA ILE A 199 -0.62 -7.34 7.98
C ILE A 199 -0.10 -8.49 8.85
N VAL A 200 0.73 -9.35 8.27
CA VAL A 200 1.39 -10.44 8.99
C VAL A 200 2.90 -10.24 8.85
N ASP A 201 3.61 -10.17 9.98
CA ASP A 201 5.07 -10.15 9.98
C ASP A 201 5.60 -11.58 9.81
N ASP A 202 5.46 -12.11 8.59
CA ASP A 202 6.08 -13.39 8.24
C ASP A 202 7.60 -13.19 8.22
N GLU A 203 8.34 -14.00 8.98
CA GLU A 203 9.80 -14.04 8.85
C GLU A 203 10.12 -14.42 7.40
N ALA A 204 10.82 -13.52 6.71
CA ALA A 204 11.32 -13.83 5.39
C ALA A 204 12.24 -15.06 5.57
N GLN A 205 11.85 -16.21 5.04
CA GLN A 205 12.78 -17.32 4.95
C GLN A 205 14.04 -16.80 4.25
N PRO A 206 15.24 -17.02 4.80
CA PRO A 206 16.46 -16.56 4.17
C PRO A 206 16.49 -17.11 2.75
N VAL A 207 16.62 -16.22 1.77
CA VAL A 207 16.87 -16.62 0.38
C VAL A 207 18.21 -17.35 0.42
N VAL A 208 18.19 -18.68 0.31
CA VAL A 208 19.40 -19.46 0.11
C VAL A 208 19.90 -19.11 -1.28
N ILE A 209 20.85 -18.17 -1.35
CA ILE A 209 21.60 -17.89 -2.56
C ILE A 209 22.44 -19.15 -2.82
N ARG A 210 22.05 -19.90 -3.86
CA ARG A 210 22.86 -20.99 -4.42
C ARG A 210 23.79 -20.44 -5.47
#